data_2d2b373498999896c8730c698d48d8fb
#
_entry.id   2d2b373498999896c8730c698d48d8fb
#
_cell.length_a   1.000
_cell.length_b   1.000
_cell.length_c   1.000
_cell.angle_alpha   90.00
_cell.angle_beta   90.00
_cell.angle_gamma   90.00
#
_symmetry.space_group_name_H-M   'P 1'
#
loop_
_entity.id
_entity.type
_entity.pdbx_description
1 polymer ?
#
loop_
_entity_poly.entity_id
_entity_poly.type
_entity_poly.pdbx_seq_one_letter_code
_entity_poly.pdbx_strand_id
1 'polypeptide(L)'
;MLLLATLARAQQAPQKKDEQAPPEEDEALVPKEYSFNPLQASKELKVGNYYFKQGKYRAASLRFLEATRWDGTLVEAFLRLGEAREKQHDRKGAAEAYAKYLELAPDAKDAADVKKRLAKIKK
;
A
#
# COMPACT_ATOMS: atom_id res chain seq x y z
N MET A 1 47.39 -5.00 -30.46
CA MET A 1 46.95 -4.82 -30.26
C MET A 1 46.01 -4.59 -29.63
N LEU A 2 45.40 -4.37 -29.14
CA LEU A 2 44.65 -4.14 -28.74
C LEU A 2 43.72 -3.84 -28.14
N LEU A 3 43.27 -3.70 -27.83
CA LEU A 3 42.51 -3.34 -27.38
C LEU A 3 41.50 -3.23 -26.89
N LEU A 4 41.19 -3.10 -26.72
CA LEU A 4 40.30 -2.96 -26.44
C LEU A 4 39.47 -2.98 -25.54
N ALA A 5 39.12 -3.07 -25.25
CA ALA A 5 38.53 -3.16 -24.46
C ALA A 5 37.75 -2.44 -23.91
N THR A 6 37.56 -2.21 -23.54
CA THR A 6 36.97 -1.46 -23.06
C THR A 6 35.77 -1.27 -22.93
N LEU A 7 35.45 -1.05 -22.97
CA LEU A 7 34.39 -0.73 -22.92
C LEU A 7 33.42 -1.07 -22.24
N ALA A 8 33.16 -1.32 -22.13
CA ALA A 8 32.28 -1.82 -21.64
C ALA A 8 31.68 -1.26 -20.59
N ARG A 9 31.67 -1.17 -19.98
CA ARG A 9 31.23 -0.70 -19.00
C ARG A 9 30.28 0.02 -19.03
N ALA A 10 30.08 0.42 -19.22
CA ALA A 10 29.34 1.38 -19.27
C ALA A 10 28.04 1.13 -19.14
N GLN A 11 27.74 0.66 -19.27
CA GLN A 11 26.61 0.52 -19.27
C GLN A 11 25.89 0.48 -18.25
N GLN A 12 26.09 0.64 -17.52
CA GLN A 12 25.45 0.62 -16.51
C GLN A 12 24.66 1.58 -16.41
N ALA A 13 24.18 1.81 -16.84
CA ALA A 13 23.41 2.72 -16.91
C ALA A 13 22.69 2.96 -15.78
N PRO A 14 22.36 3.83 -15.60
CA PRO A 14 21.74 4.26 -14.56
C PRO A 14 20.45 3.99 -14.48
N GLN A 15 20.12 3.79 -13.96
CA GLN A 15 19.05 3.54 -13.78
C GLN A 15 18.33 4.47 -13.36
N LYS A 16 17.67 4.89 -13.55
CA LYS A 16 16.88 5.71 -13.23
C LYS A 16 16.27 5.33 -12.17
N LYS A 17 16.69 5.09 -11.43
CA LYS A 17 16.27 4.64 -10.43
C LYS A 17 15.38 5.33 -9.81
N ASP A 18 15.46 6.23 -9.90
CA ASP A 18 14.70 6.99 -9.26
C ASP A 18 13.39 6.75 -9.46
N GLU A 19 13.10 6.42 -10.40
CA GLU A 19 11.84 6.31 -10.58
C GLU A 19 11.56 5.09 -10.27
N GLN A 20 12.27 4.60 -9.65
CA GLN A 20 12.14 3.48 -9.44
C GLN A 20 11.15 3.02 -8.62
N ALA A 21 10.80 1.85 -8.65
CA ALA A 21 9.83 1.23 -7.83
C ALA A 21 10.17 1.40 -6.39
N PRO A 22 9.21 1.64 -5.53
CA PRO A 22 9.47 1.70 -4.10
C PRO A 22 9.92 0.34 -3.58
N PRO A 23 10.47 0.30 -2.38
CA PRO A 23 10.89 -0.97 -1.78
C PRO A 23 9.75 -1.97 -1.72
N GLU A 24 10.07 -3.22 -1.88
CA GLU A 24 9.08 -4.28 -1.88
C GLU A 24 8.59 -4.59 -0.47
N GLU A 25 7.71 -5.56 -0.38
CA GLU A 25 7.03 -5.87 0.85
C GLU A 25 7.94 -6.29 2.00
N ASP A 26 9.10 -6.82 1.71
CA ASP A 26 10.03 -7.23 2.75
C ASP A 26 10.37 -6.09 3.68
N GLU A 27 10.49 -4.90 3.14
CA GLU A 27 10.80 -3.73 3.94
C GLU A 27 9.67 -3.38 4.87
N ALA A 28 8.46 -3.62 4.45
CA ALA A 28 7.30 -3.33 5.26
C ALA A 28 7.19 -4.26 6.46
N LEU A 29 7.88 -5.39 6.42
CA LEU A 29 7.82 -6.34 7.52
C LEU A 29 8.83 -6.08 8.62
N VAL A 30 9.73 -5.12 8.42
CA VAL A 30 10.73 -4.80 9.43
C VAL A 30 10.03 -4.14 10.61
N PRO A 31 10.26 -4.62 11.84
CA PRO A 31 9.63 -4.03 13.00
C PRO A 31 9.98 -2.56 13.16
N LYS A 32 9.02 -1.75 13.57
CA LYS A 32 9.18 -0.33 13.72
C LYS A 32 8.45 0.17 14.93
N GLU A 33 8.89 1.28 15.43
CA GLU A 33 8.12 2.00 16.43
C GLU A 33 7.37 3.11 15.73
N TYR A 34 6.07 3.18 15.96
CA TYR A 34 5.25 4.16 15.30
C TYR A 34 4.92 5.32 16.22
N SER A 35 4.93 6.51 15.67
CA SER A 35 4.38 7.67 16.33
C SER A 35 3.55 8.37 15.30
N PHE A 36 2.64 9.22 15.73
CA PHE A 36 1.73 9.89 14.80
C PHE A 36 2.55 10.71 13.81
N ASN A 37 2.44 10.36 12.54
CA ASN A 37 3.21 11.00 11.48
C ASN A 37 2.39 11.00 10.20
N PRO A 38 1.52 11.99 10.02
CA PRO A 38 0.65 12.01 8.84
C PRO A 38 1.39 12.16 7.52
N LEU A 39 2.55 12.78 7.53
CA LEU A 39 3.33 12.90 6.31
C LEU A 39 3.85 11.54 5.88
N GLN A 40 4.36 10.75 6.82
CA GLN A 40 4.83 9.42 6.51
C GLN A 40 3.66 8.53 6.07
N ALA A 41 2.51 8.68 6.74
CA ALA A 41 1.32 7.92 6.36
C ALA A 41 0.92 8.22 4.92
N SER A 42 0.98 9.49 4.53
CA SER A 42 0.65 9.90 3.18
C SER A 42 1.61 9.29 2.16
N LYS A 43 2.88 9.20 2.51
CA LYS A 43 3.87 8.56 1.63
C LYS A 43 3.57 7.07 1.46
N GLU A 44 3.24 6.40 2.56
CA GLU A 44 2.92 4.98 2.49
C GLU A 44 1.66 4.75 1.66
N LEU A 45 0.68 5.64 1.78
CA LEU A 45 -0.53 5.54 0.99
C LEU A 45 -0.21 5.63 -0.50
N LYS A 46 0.66 6.55 -0.89
CA LYS A 46 1.05 6.69 -2.28
C LYS A 46 1.77 5.46 -2.80
N VAL A 47 2.65 4.89 -1.98
CA VAL A 47 3.37 3.68 -2.36
C VAL A 47 2.38 2.52 -2.52
N GLY A 48 1.43 2.42 -1.59
CA GLY A 48 0.40 1.39 -1.69
C GLY A 48 -0.42 1.52 -2.96
N ASN A 49 -0.79 2.76 -3.32
CA ASN A 49 -1.54 3.00 -4.54
C ASN A 49 -0.74 2.61 -5.78
N TYR A 50 0.56 2.84 -5.75
CA TYR A 50 1.43 2.45 -6.84
C TYR A 50 1.38 0.93 -7.03
N TYR A 51 1.55 0.17 -5.96
CA TYR A 51 1.52 -1.28 -6.06
C TYR A 51 0.12 -1.79 -6.43
N PHE A 52 -0.91 -1.14 -5.93
CA PHE A 52 -2.28 -1.55 -6.25
C PHE A 52 -2.53 -1.46 -7.76
N LYS A 53 -2.09 -0.38 -8.38
CA LYS A 53 -2.24 -0.22 -9.82
C LYS A 53 -1.48 -1.26 -10.61
N GLN A 54 -0.41 -1.78 -10.03
CA GLN A 54 0.40 -2.82 -10.68
C GLN A 54 -0.20 -4.21 -10.46
N GLY A 55 -1.28 -4.33 -9.70
CA GLY A 55 -1.85 -5.61 -9.37
C GLY A 55 -1.10 -6.35 -8.27
N LYS A 56 -0.16 -5.68 -7.60
CA LYS A 56 0.61 -6.29 -6.52
C LYS A 56 -0.13 -6.04 -5.21
N TYR A 57 -1.20 -6.80 -5.02
CA TYR A 57 -2.13 -6.50 -3.93
C TYR A 57 -1.56 -6.79 -2.54
N ARG A 58 -0.71 -7.80 -2.41
CA ARG A 58 -0.09 -8.06 -1.12
C ARG A 58 0.84 -6.92 -0.74
N ALA A 59 1.70 -6.49 -1.66
CA ALA A 59 2.60 -5.36 -1.40
C ALA A 59 1.80 -4.10 -1.09
N ALA A 60 0.71 -3.88 -1.83
CA ALA A 60 -0.14 -2.72 -1.62
C ALA A 60 -0.75 -2.76 -0.21
N SER A 61 -1.28 -3.91 0.20
CA SER A 61 -1.93 -4.00 1.49
C SER A 61 -0.96 -3.75 2.64
N LEU A 62 0.28 -4.19 2.50
CA LEU A 62 1.29 -3.95 3.53
C LEU A 62 1.59 -2.46 3.66
N ARG A 63 1.62 -1.75 2.53
CA ARG A 63 1.85 -0.30 2.57
C ARG A 63 0.67 0.45 3.12
N PHE A 64 -0.54 0.04 2.76
CA PHE A 64 -1.74 0.67 3.33
C PHE A 64 -1.81 0.43 4.83
N LEU A 65 -1.43 -0.76 5.28
CA LEU A 65 -1.40 -1.05 6.70
C LEU A 65 -0.38 -0.16 7.41
N GLU A 66 0.80 0.03 6.82
CA GLU A 66 1.80 0.95 7.36
C GLU A 66 1.21 2.35 7.49
N ALA A 67 0.49 2.80 6.47
CA ALA A 67 -0.11 4.13 6.51
C ALA A 67 -1.04 4.27 7.71
N THR A 68 -1.85 3.23 8.00
CA THR A 68 -2.76 3.28 9.15
C THR A 68 -2.02 3.30 10.48
N ARG A 69 -0.81 2.76 10.51
CA ARG A 69 -0.02 2.74 11.73
C ARG A 69 0.65 4.08 12.00
N TRP A 70 1.06 4.78 10.94
CA TRP A 70 1.60 6.11 11.11
C TRP A 70 0.51 7.12 11.42
N ASP A 71 -0.70 6.92 10.88
CA ASP A 71 -1.81 7.83 11.14
C ASP A 71 -3.12 7.04 11.16
N GLY A 72 -3.55 6.71 12.35
CA GLY A 72 -4.78 5.94 12.55
C GLY A 72 -6.06 6.66 12.18
N THR A 73 -5.97 7.92 11.74
CA THR A 73 -7.14 8.66 11.31
C THR A 73 -7.16 8.88 9.80
N LEU A 74 -6.20 8.31 9.08
CA LEU A 74 -6.15 8.45 7.62
C LEU A 74 -7.17 7.49 7.01
N VAL A 75 -8.39 7.99 6.88
CA VAL A 75 -9.54 7.18 6.49
C VAL A 75 -9.33 6.45 5.17
N GLU A 76 -8.76 7.14 4.20
CA GLU A 76 -8.54 6.54 2.88
C GLU A 76 -7.65 5.31 2.96
N ALA A 77 -6.70 5.27 3.87
CA ALA A 77 -5.81 4.12 3.99
C ALA A 77 -6.59 2.87 4.40
N PHE A 78 -7.59 3.02 5.26
CA PHE A 78 -8.41 1.87 5.65
C PHE A 78 -9.26 1.37 4.51
N LEU A 79 -9.81 2.28 3.70
CA LEU A 79 -10.59 1.88 2.55
C LEU A 79 -9.72 1.11 1.56
N ARG A 80 -8.57 1.66 1.23
CA ARG A 80 -7.67 1.02 0.27
C ARG A 80 -7.13 -0.30 0.81
N LEU A 81 -6.89 -0.37 2.11
CA LEU A 81 -6.46 -1.62 2.74
C LEU A 81 -7.53 -2.69 2.57
N GLY A 82 -8.79 -2.33 2.80
CA GLY A 82 -9.89 -3.26 2.60
C GLY A 82 -9.95 -3.76 1.16
N GLU A 83 -9.81 -2.84 0.21
CA GLU A 83 -9.84 -3.19 -1.21
C GLU A 83 -8.70 -4.12 -1.58
N ALA A 84 -7.49 -3.84 -1.10
CA ALA A 84 -6.35 -4.68 -1.40
C ALA A 84 -6.48 -6.07 -0.80
N ARG A 85 -7.04 -6.15 0.40
CA ARG A 85 -7.28 -7.44 1.05
C ARG A 85 -8.38 -8.23 0.35
N GLU A 86 -9.41 -7.55 -0.15
CA GLU A 86 -10.42 -8.23 -0.95
C GLU A 86 -9.81 -8.85 -2.19
N LYS A 87 -8.93 -8.12 -2.87
CA LYS A 87 -8.26 -8.64 -4.04
C LYS A 87 -7.40 -9.86 -3.72
N GLN A 88 -6.95 -9.99 -2.49
CA GLN A 88 -6.18 -11.14 -2.05
C GLN A 88 -7.07 -12.26 -1.53
N HIS A 89 -8.36 -12.08 -1.54
CA HIS A 89 -9.33 -13.02 -0.96
C HIS A 89 -9.16 -13.18 0.55
N ASP A 90 -8.59 -12.16 1.19
CA ASP A 90 -8.47 -12.12 2.64
C ASP A 90 -9.74 -11.47 3.17
N ARG A 91 -10.78 -12.27 3.29
CA ARG A 91 -12.11 -11.76 3.65
C ARG A 91 -12.13 -11.18 5.05
N LYS A 92 -11.52 -11.86 5.98
CA LYS A 92 -11.49 -11.38 7.36
C LYS A 92 -10.75 -10.06 7.47
N GLY A 93 -9.59 -9.98 6.85
CA GLY A 93 -8.80 -8.75 6.87
C GLY A 93 -9.49 -7.60 6.17
N ALA A 94 -10.17 -7.90 5.05
CA ALA A 94 -10.92 -6.88 4.35
C ALA A 94 -12.07 -6.35 5.20
N ALA A 95 -12.79 -7.25 5.87
CA ALA A 95 -13.89 -6.86 6.73
C ALA A 95 -13.43 -5.96 7.87
N GLU A 96 -12.28 -6.29 8.46
CA GLU A 96 -11.72 -5.47 9.54
C GLU A 96 -11.40 -4.05 9.07
N ALA A 97 -10.80 -3.95 7.89
CA ALA A 97 -10.42 -2.65 7.36
C ALA A 97 -11.64 -1.82 6.99
N TYR A 98 -12.62 -2.44 6.36
CA TYR A 98 -13.86 -1.74 6.00
C TYR A 98 -14.64 -1.30 7.23
N ALA A 99 -14.67 -2.14 8.27
CA ALA A 99 -15.35 -1.76 9.50
C ALA A 99 -14.70 -0.55 10.14
N LYS A 100 -13.37 -0.50 10.10
CA LYS A 100 -12.66 0.64 10.65
C LYS A 100 -12.90 1.90 9.83
N TYR A 101 -12.95 1.75 8.51
CA TYR A 101 -13.27 2.87 7.64
C TYR A 101 -14.65 3.45 8.02
N LEU A 102 -15.64 2.57 8.19
CA LEU A 102 -17.00 3.02 8.51
C LEU A 102 -17.08 3.63 9.90
N GLU A 103 -16.28 3.14 10.83
CA GLU A 103 -16.21 3.71 12.16
C GLU A 103 -15.70 5.15 12.12
N LEU A 104 -14.67 5.38 11.30
CA LEU A 104 -14.05 6.71 11.22
C LEU A 104 -14.82 7.67 10.32
N ALA A 105 -15.54 7.15 9.34
CA ALA A 105 -16.21 7.99 8.35
C ALA A 105 -17.61 7.47 8.02
N PRO A 106 -18.50 7.44 9.02
CA PRO A 106 -19.84 6.88 8.79
C PRO A 106 -20.67 7.65 7.77
N ASP A 107 -20.34 8.94 7.57
CA ASP A 107 -21.09 9.77 6.64
C ASP A 107 -20.35 10.02 5.35
N ALA A 108 -19.30 9.25 5.07
CA ALA A 108 -18.55 9.41 3.83
C ALA A 108 -19.44 9.06 2.64
N LYS A 109 -19.14 9.70 1.52
CA LYS A 109 -19.84 9.47 0.30
C LYS A 109 -19.87 8.00 -0.08
N ASP A 110 -18.79 7.26 0.19
CA ASP A 110 -18.68 5.86 -0.15
C ASP A 110 -19.19 4.91 0.92
N ALA A 111 -19.68 5.44 2.04
CA ALA A 111 -20.03 4.59 3.18
C ALA A 111 -21.09 3.53 2.82
N ALA A 112 -22.09 3.89 2.02
CA ALA A 112 -23.13 2.96 1.64
C ALA A 112 -22.56 1.79 0.83
N ASP A 113 -21.67 2.08 -0.10
CA ASP A 113 -21.04 1.04 -0.90
C ASP A 113 -20.16 0.14 -0.05
N VAL A 114 -19.42 0.71 0.89
CA VAL A 114 -18.56 -0.07 1.76
C VAL A 114 -19.40 -0.97 2.67
N LYS A 115 -20.53 -0.47 3.15
CA LYS A 115 -21.45 -1.31 3.94
C LYS A 115 -21.92 -2.52 3.16
N LYS A 116 -22.24 -2.32 1.88
CA LYS A 116 -22.67 -3.42 1.03
C LYS A 116 -21.56 -4.44 0.84
N ARG A 117 -20.35 -3.98 0.60
CA ARG A 117 -19.20 -4.89 0.47
C ARG A 117 -18.98 -5.67 1.73
N LEU A 118 -19.02 -4.99 2.86
CA LEU A 118 -18.82 -5.63 4.16
C LEU A 118 -19.89 -6.70 4.40
N ALA A 119 -21.15 -6.41 4.09
CA ALA A 119 -22.20 -7.38 4.26
C ALA A 119 -21.98 -8.63 3.41
N LYS A 120 -21.51 -8.45 2.17
CA LYS A 120 -21.24 -9.58 1.32
C LYS A 120 -20.09 -10.42 1.84
N ILE A 121 -19.05 -9.79 2.34
CA ILE A 121 -17.88 -10.49 2.85
C ILE A 121 -18.27 -11.33 4.07
N LYS A 122 -19.13 -10.80 4.90
CA LYS A 122 -19.48 -11.47 6.15
C LYS A 122 -20.43 -12.63 5.97
N LYS A 123 -20.99 -12.78 4.81
CA LYS A 123 -21.80 -13.94 4.55
C LYS A 123 -20.92 -15.18 4.39
#